data_6054111d52a93aa8f2386dc90d6fbda5
#
_entry.id   6054111d52a93aa8f2386dc90d6fbda5
#
_cell.length_a   1.000
_cell.length_b   1.000
_cell.length_c   1.000
_cell.angle_alpha   90.00
_cell.angle_beta   90.00
_cell.angle_gamma   90.00
#
_symmetry.space_group_name_H-M   'P 1'
#
loop_
_entity.id
_entity.type
_entity.pdbx_description
1 polymer ?
#
loop_
_entity_poly.entity_id
_entity_poly.type
_entity_poly.pdbx_seq_one_letter_code
_entity_poly.pdbx_strand_id
1 'polypeptide(L)'
;MEGARRLRAKLAAGQITTGVLATDLLWPQLVEFLQQAEIDYLIADQEHGVHGDALVAEVCAVARQVDFPVLIRPVDTESSTIRRAVDRGPCGLLLPTVESAHQLDRVR
;
A
#
# COMPACT_ATOMS: atom_id res chain seq x y z
N MET A 1 -6.60 -12.39 -1.90
CA MET A 1 -5.88 -11.75 -3.01
C MET A 1 -4.57 -12.48 -3.25
N GLU A 2 -4.44 -13.09 -4.43
CA GLU A 2 -3.25 -13.87 -4.77
C GLU A 2 -2.00 -13.01 -4.93
N GLY A 3 -2.13 -11.79 -5.49
CA GLY A 3 -1.01 -10.87 -5.61
C GLY A 3 -0.37 -10.53 -4.27
N ALA A 4 -1.18 -10.27 -3.26
CA ALA A 4 -0.70 -10.00 -1.91
C ALA A 4 -0.02 -11.23 -1.29
N ARG A 5 -0.54 -12.41 -1.53
CA ARG A 5 0.08 -13.67 -1.06
C ARG A 5 1.43 -13.91 -1.73
N ARG A 6 1.51 -13.67 -3.04
CA ARG A 6 2.79 -13.79 -3.77
C ARG A 6 3.82 -12.82 -3.23
N LEU A 7 3.45 -11.56 -3.00
CA LEU A 7 4.34 -10.56 -2.43
C LEU A 7 4.83 -11.00 -1.05
N ARG A 8 3.92 -11.43 -0.19
CA ARG A 8 4.25 -11.89 1.16
C ARG A 8 5.21 -13.09 1.11
N ALA A 9 4.97 -14.02 0.21
CA ALA A 9 5.84 -15.20 0.03
C ALA A 9 7.25 -14.81 -0.43
N LYS A 10 7.37 -13.88 -1.38
CA LYS A 10 8.67 -13.36 -1.82
C LYS A 10 9.43 -12.71 -0.69
N LEU A 11 8.77 -11.86 0.10
CA LEU A 11 9.38 -11.19 1.24
C LEU A 11 9.85 -12.20 2.30
N ALA A 12 9.02 -13.18 2.62
CA ALA A 12 9.34 -14.22 3.59
C ALA A 12 10.52 -15.09 3.13
N ALA A 13 10.67 -15.30 1.83
CA ALA A 13 11.77 -16.07 1.24
C ALA A 13 13.05 -15.26 1.08
N GLY A 14 13.07 -13.98 1.45
CA GLY A 14 14.22 -13.10 1.30
C GLY A 14 14.51 -12.72 -0.16
N GLN A 15 13.55 -12.85 -1.04
CA GLN A 15 13.71 -12.47 -2.44
C GLN A 15 13.65 -10.95 -2.60
N ILE A 16 14.37 -10.43 -3.60
CA ILE A 16 14.30 -9.01 -3.94
C ILE A 16 12.94 -8.72 -4.57
N THR A 17 12.26 -7.69 -4.03
CA THR A 17 11.03 -7.17 -4.60
C THR A 17 11.24 -5.71 -4.99
N THR A 18 10.55 -5.28 -6.05
CA THR A 18 10.59 -3.89 -6.52
C THR A 18 9.21 -3.26 -6.38
N GLY A 19 9.19 -2.05 -5.84
CA GLY A 19 7.95 -1.31 -5.68
C GLY A 19 8.13 0.15 -6.03
N VAL A 20 7.01 0.84 -6.19
CA VAL A 20 6.96 2.28 -6.44
C VAL A 20 6.30 2.94 -5.24
N LEU A 21 6.95 3.97 -4.69
CA LEU A 21 6.34 4.86 -3.71
C LEU A 21 5.79 6.08 -4.45
N ALA A 22 4.48 6.14 -4.58
CA ALA A 22 3.79 7.20 -5.32
C ALA A 22 3.48 8.38 -4.39
N THR A 23 4.41 9.31 -4.29
CA THR A 23 4.27 10.49 -3.44
C THR A 23 3.62 11.65 -4.21
N ASP A 24 4.08 11.95 -5.41
CA ASP A 24 3.62 13.12 -6.17
C ASP A 24 2.51 12.81 -7.19
N LEU A 25 2.57 11.64 -7.80
CA LEU A 25 1.65 11.25 -8.87
C LEU A 25 1.01 9.91 -8.55
N LEU A 26 -0.31 9.87 -8.61
CA LEU A 26 -1.09 8.65 -8.40
C LEU A 26 -2.37 8.74 -9.23
N TRP A 27 -2.67 7.69 -9.99
CA TRP A 27 -3.92 7.55 -10.73
C TRP A 27 -4.26 6.06 -10.88
N PRO A 28 -5.55 5.71 -11.11
CA PRO A 28 -5.94 4.29 -11.11
C PRO A 28 -5.23 3.43 -12.15
N GLN A 29 -5.00 3.96 -13.36
CA GLN A 29 -4.34 3.20 -14.44
C GLN A 29 -2.85 2.92 -14.18
N LEU A 30 -2.24 3.62 -13.21
CA LEU A 30 -0.86 3.35 -12.83
C LEU A 30 -0.67 1.88 -12.41
N VAL A 31 -1.68 1.30 -11.76
CA VAL A 31 -1.67 -0.10 -11.34
C VAL A 31 -1.40 -1.04 -12.50
N GLU A 32 -2.10 -0.84 -13.62
CA GLU A 32 -1.92 -1.68 -14.81
C GLU A 32 -0.54 -1.50 -15.45
N PHE A 33 -0.05 -0.26 -15.49
CA PHE A 33 1.30 0.02 -15.98
C PHE A 33 2.36 -0.72 -15.17
N LEU A 34 2.24 -0.66 -13.86
CA LEU A 34 3.20 -1.31 -12.97
C LEU A 34 3.12 -2.83 -13.07
N GLN A 35 1.92 -3.37 -13.21
CA GLN A 35 1.73 -4.80 -13.39
C GLN A 35 2.39 -5.28 -14.71
N GLN A 36 2.20 -4.56 -15.81
CA GLN A 36 2.81 -4.87 -17.09
C GLN A 36 4.34 -4.73 -17.06
N ALA A 37 4.85 -3.82 -16.26
CA ALA A 37 6.29 -3.62 -16.05
C ALA A 37 6.91 -4.63 -15.08
N GLU A 38 6.13 -5.59 -14.60
CA GLU A 38 6.58 -6.62 -13.65
C GLU A 38 7.08 -6.04 -12.32
N ILE A 39 6.54 -4.89 -11.92
CA ILE A 39 6.75 -4.31 -10.59
C ILE A 39 5.94 -5.12 -9.59
N ASP A 40 6.47 -5.35 -8.40
CA ASP A 40 5.82 -6.22 -7.42
C ASP A 40 4.70 -5.53 -6.63
N TYR A 41 4.82 -4.22 -6.36
CA TYR A 41 3.81 -3.52 -5.57
C TYR A 41 3.85 -1.99 -5.78
N LEU A 42 2.78 -1.34 -5.37
CA LEU A 42 2.65 0.11 -5.33
C LEU A 42 2.33 0.54 -3.90
N ILE A 43 2.96 1.61 -3.45
CA ILE A 43 2.63 2.26 -2.19
C ILE A 43 2.01 3.62 -2.49
N ALA A 44 0.73 3.79 -2.14
CA ALA A 44 0.06 5.10 -2.18
C ALA A 44 0.49 5.88 -0.94
N ASP A 45 1.22 6.96 -1.16
CA ASP A 45 1.80 7.74 -0.06
C ASP A 45 0.83 8.81 0.42
N GLN A 46 0.31 8.64 1.63
CA GLN A 46 -0.52 9.63 2.31
C GLN A 46 0.20 10.31 3.48
N GLU A 47 1.47 9.95 3.73
CA GLU A 47 2.32 10.66 4.69
C GLU A 47 2.88 11.97 4.09
N HIS A 48 3.53 11.86 2.94
CA HIS A 48 4.14 13.01 2.25
C HIS A 48 3.44 13.37 0.95
N GLY A 49 2.53 12.54 0.48
CA GLY A 49 1.74 12.80 -0.71
C GLY A 49 0.49 13.63 -0.42
N VAL A 50 -0.04 14.25 -1.48
CA VAL A 50 -1.25 15.09 -1.39
C VAL A 50 -2.50 14.38 -1.88
N HIS A 51 -2.45 13.05 -2.01
CA HIS A 51 -3.54 12.26 -2.56
C HIS A 51 -4.75 12.23 -1.62
N GLY A 52 -5.92 12.58 -2.15
CA GLY A 52 -7.18 12.47 -1.42
C GLY A 52 -7.61 11.03 -1.22
N ASP A 53 -8.44 10.81 -0.21
CA ASP A 53 -8.92 9.47 0.17
C ASP A 53 -9.70 8.79 -0.95
N ALA A 54 -10.51 9.54 -1.69
CA ALA A 54 -11.30 9.00 -2.81
C ALA A 54 -10.41 8.45 -3.91
N LEU A 55 -9.35 9.16 -4.29
CA LEU A 55 -8.40 8.71 -5.30
C LEU A 55 -7.68 7.43 -4.86
N VAL A 56 -7.23 7.39 -3.62
CA VAL A 56 -6.55 6.21 -3.07
C VAL A 56 -7.49 5.01 -3.04
N ALA A 57 -8.75 5.20 -2.68
CA ALA A 57 -9.77 4.15 -2.71
C ALA A 57 -10.01 3.62 -4.13
N GLU A 58 -10.05 4.51 -5.13
CA GLU A 58 -10.18 4.11 -6.53
C GLU A 58 -8.98 3.25 -7.00
N VAL A 59 -7.77 3.69 -6.66
CA VAL A 59 -6.55 2.93 -6.98
C VAL A 59 -6.60 1.53 -6.35
N CYS A 60 -7.00 1.44 -5.09
CA CYS A 60 -7.15 0.16 -4.40
C CYS A 60 -8.22 -0.71 -5.05
N ALA A 61 -9.33 -0.12 -5.52
CA ALA A 61 -10.38 -0.86 -6.20
C ALA A 61 -9.91 -1.49 -7.51
N VAL A 62 -9.19 -0.72 -8.34
CA VAL A 62 -8.60 -1.23 -9.57
C VAL A 62 -7.58 -2.33 -9.26
N ALA A 63 -6.75 -2.12 -8.26
CA ALA A 63 -5.74 -3.09 -7.85
C ALA A 63 -6.35 -4.44 -7.46
N ARG A 64 -7.47 -4.43 -6.75
CA ARG A 64 -8.18 -5.66 -6.41
C ARG A 64 -8.74 -6.38 -7.63
N GLN A 65 -9.21 -5.63 -8.64
CA GLN A 65 -9.74 -6.21 -9.86
C GLN A 65 -8.68 -6.91 -10.70
N VAL A 66 -7.47 -6.37 -10.74
CA VAL A 66 -6.36 -6.92 -11.52
C VAL A 66 -5.38 -7.73 -10.68
N ASP A 67 -5.68 -7.91 -9.41
CA ASP A 67 -4.90 -8.70 -8.46
C ASP A 67 -3.46 -8.20 -8.30
N PHE A 68 -3.30 -6.88 -8.17
CA PHE A 68 -2.00 -6.23 -7.97
C PHE A 68 -1.89 -5.67 -6.55
N PRO A 69 -0.77 -5.91 -5.83
CA PRO A 69 -0.63 -5.43 -4.46
C PRO A 69 -0.47 -3.92 -4.37
N VAL A 70 -1.39 -3.26 -3.67
CA VAL A 70 -1.28 -1.84 -3.30
C VAL A 70 -1.29 -1.71 -1.79
N LEU A 71 -0.27 -1.04 -1.27
CA LEU A 71 -0.17 -0.67 0.13
C LEU A 71 -0.45 0.82 0.28
N ILE A 72 -0.80 1.25 1.48
CA ILE A 72 -0.91 2.66 1.83
C ILE A 72 0.13 2.97 2.89
N ARG A 73 0.85 4.09 2.73
CA ARG A 73 1.64 4.68 3.82
C ARG A 73 0.79 5.79 4.47
N PRO A 74 0.19 5.53 5.64
CA PRO A 74 -0.64 6.53 6.32
C PRO A 74 0.22 7.64 6.95
N VAL A 75 -0.42 8.72 7.39
CA VAL A 75 0.28 9.90 7.95
C VAL A 75 0.89 9.61 9.32
N ASP A 76 0.31 8.72 10.09
CA ASP A 76 0.78 8.33 11.41
C ASP A 76 0.31 6.92 11.77
N THR A 77 0.57 6.48 12.99
CA THR A 77 0.18 5.15 13.49
C THR A 77 -0.98 5.19 14.49
N GLU A 78 -1.72 6.29 14.54
CA GLU A 78 -2.90 6.40 15.39
C GLU A 78 -4.01 5.44 14.92
N SER A 79 -4.77 4.90 15.89
CA SER A 79 -5.80 3.90 15.60
C SER A 79 -6.84 4.36 14.57
N SER A 80 -7.26 5.62 14.64
CA SER A 80 -8.23 6.19 13.69
C SER A 80 -7.65 6.31 12.29
N THR A 81 -6.38 6.70 12.17
CA THR A 81 -5.68 6.80 10.90
C THR A 81 -5.52 5.43 10.25
N ILE A 82 -5.10 4.43 11.02
CA ILE A 82 -4.95 3.04 10.54
C ILE A 82 -6.29 2.49 10.06
N ARG A 83 -7.36 2.69 10.83
CA ARG A 83 -8.70 2.24 10.45
C ARG A 83 -9.13 2.84 9.11
N ARG A 84 -8.96 4.14 8.94
CA ARG A 84 -9.32 4.82 7.70
C ARG A 84 -8.49 4.34 6.51
N ALA A 85 -7.21 4.07 6.71
CA ALA A 85 -6.36 3.52 5.67
C ALA A 85 -6.83 2.13 5.23
N VAL A 86 -7.14 1.25 6.18
CA VAL A 86 -7.65 -0.09 5.90
C VAL A 86 -8.99 -0.05 5.16
N ASP A 87 -9.86 0.89 5.51
CA ASP A 87 -11.18 1.03 4.88
C ASP A 87 -11.09 1.40 3.39
N ARG A 88 -10.00 1.98 2.93
CA ARG A 88 -9.80 2.25 1.51
C ARG A 88 -9.49 1.00 0.67
N GLY A 89 -9.20 -0.11 1.32
CA GLY A 89 -9.06 -1.41 0.69
C GLY A 89 -7.69 -1.78 0.15
N PRO A 90 -6.58 -1.33 0.75
CA PRO A 90 -5.25 -1.78 0.39
C PRO A 90 -5.05 -3.25 0.79
N CYS A 91 -4.02 -3.89 0.25
CA CYS A 91 -3.64 -5.22 0.69
C CYS A 91 -2.73 -5.20 1.93
N GLY A 92 -2.22 -4.03 2.31
CA GLY A 92 -1.35 -3.86 3.46
C GLY A 92 -1.00 -2.39 3.71
N LEU A 93 -0.20 -2.16 4.73
CA LEU A 93 0.24 -0.83 5.12
C LEU A 93 1.76 -0.78 5.23
N LEU A 94 2.34 0.37 4.85
CA LEU A 94 3.71 0.72 5.19
C LEU A 94 3.66 1.75 6.31
N LEU A 95 3.99 1.34 7.53
CA LEU A 95 3.83 2.21 8.69
C LEU A 95 4.93 3.27 8.73
N PRO A 96 4.57 4.56 8.90
CA PRO A 96 5.54 5.64 8.96
C PRO A 96 6.15 5.77 10.35
N THR A 97 7.38 6.26 10.42
CA THR A 97 8.03 6.73 11.66
C THR A 97 7.87 5.79 12.87
N VAL A 98 7.99 4.48 12.66
CA VAL A 98 7.92 3.52 13.76
C VAL A 98 9.23 3.55 14.54
N GLU A 99 9.16 3.94 15.81
CA GLU A 99 10.31 4.09 16.70
C GLU A 99 10.28 3.11 17.88
N SER A 100 9.15 2.44 18.12
CA SER A 100 9.00 1.50 19.21
C SER A 100 8.03 0.38 18.87
N ALA A 101 8.20 -0.77 19.53
CA ALA A 101 7.30 -1.91 19.40
C ALA A 101 5.87 -1.57 19.87
N HIS A 102 5.73 -0.65 20.83
CA HIS A 102 4.43 -0.22 21.33
C HIS A 102 3.52 0.36 20.25
N GLN A 103 4.10 1.08 19.27
CA GLN A 103 3.33 1.62 18.15
C GLN A 103 2.70 0.52 17.29
N LEU A 104 3.32 -0.65 17.22
CA LEU A 104 2.81 -1.78 16.44
C LEU A 104 1.59 -2.43 17.09
N ASP A 105 1.39 -2.27 18.38
CA ASP A 105 0.25 -2.85 19.09
C ASP A 105 -1.08 -2.26 18.61
N ARG A 106 -1.07 -1.03 18.07
CA ARG A 106 -2.25 -0.36 17.52
C ARG A 106 -2.70 -0.93 16.18
N VAL A 107 -1.84 -1.72 15.53
CA VAL A 107 -2.03 -2.18 14.14
C VAL A 107 -2.37 -3.67 14.08
N ARG A 108 -2.26 -4.35 15.19
CA ARG A 108 -2.56 -5.78 15.30
C ARG A 108 -4.03 -6.10 15.25
#